data_bc213ad96f9b9268c5b8a0462416a602
#
_entry.id   bc213ad96f9b9268c5b8a0462416a602
#
_cell.length_a   1.000
_cell.length_b   1.000
_cell.length_c   1.000
_cell.angle_alpha   90.00
_cell.angle_beta   90.00
_cell.angle_gamma   90.00
#
_symmetry.space_group_name_H-M   'P 1'
#
loop_
_entity.id
_entity.type
_entity.pdbx_description
1 polymer ?
#
loop_
_entity_poly.entity_id
_entity_poly.type
_entity_poly.pdbx_seq_one_letter_code
_entity_poly.pdbx_strand_id
1 'polypeptide(L)'
;MRTRVILILSVMLQLASCSSMQQPVRDTYTPTYTPTINLALVKDAQANKYVNLDYGIKVNISDNRAYDRASRIVYKHDNYLTSTPTVNVYPEVMSFVGESMKRYMRTMGYNLDADIATDYLLAVSLKEFNVNYLSGIGWSGIVNMEIEVYDNNRQLVYPNVSIVGRSNRPGSGDDYNTATDVINTAYVNALEDIDWDRIAFFLNRASSPALEGNKQVKGSGNTALENQVIRWYIDSNPKGADVTWRVVSSTPDVKNTNMNYVGSTPYESTETFDIKGLTFNNSGDVQIEVSCEKTGYITQKKRFNLRQVIEQKEISTKFNLIKEE
;
A
#
# COMPACT_ATOMS: atom_id res chain seq x y z
N MET A 1 -18.14 -64.84 -72.31
CA MET A 1 -17.70 -64.93 -70.91
C MET A 1 -16.25 -64.41 -70.65
N ARG A 2 -15.58 -63.79 -71.63
CA ARG A 2 -14.18 -63.36 -71.48
C ARG A 2 -14.00 -61.82 -71.27
N THR A 3 -15.03 -61.05 -71.48
CA THR A 3 -14.94 -59.58 -71.41
C THR A 3 -15.25 -59.00 -70.00
N ARG A 4 -15.84 -59.76 -69.10
CA ARG A 4 -16.19 -59.30 -67.74
C ARG A 4 -15.06 -59.44 -66.68
N VAL A 5 -14.10 -60.31 -66.97
CA VAL A 5 -12.99 -60.61 -66.05
C VAL A 5 -11.89 -59.49 -66.17
N ILE A 6 -11.70 -58.90 -67.35
CA ILE A 6 -10.69 -57.85 -67.57
C ILE A 6 -11.11 -56.54 -66.93
N LEU A 7 -12.41 -56.23 -66.82
CA LEU A 7 -12.89 -55.01 -66.21
C LEU A 7 -12.74 -55.00 -64.70
N ILE A 8 -12.85 -56.19 -64.04
CA ILE A 8 -12.68 -56.32 -62.58
C ILE A 8 -11.21 -56.19 -62.19
N LEU A 9 -10.29 -56.69 -63.03
CA LEU A 9 -8.84 -56.53 -62.76
C LEU A 9 -8.34 -55.09 -62.90
N SER A 10 -8.96 -54.37 -63.84
CA SER A 10 -8.57 -52.94 -64.04
C SER A 10 -9.02 -52.01 -62.90
N VAL A 11 -10.18 -52.35 -62.27
CA VAL A 11 -10.68 -51.58 -61.11
C VAL A 11 -9.88 -51.91 -59.83
N MET A 12 -9.43 -53.15 -59.70
CA MET A 12 -8.61 -53.54 -58.52
C MET A 12 -7.18 -52.96 -58.60
N LEU A 13 -6.62 -52.72 -59.78
CA LEU A 13 -5.30 -52.09 -59.89
C LEU A 13 -5.33 -50.58 -59.63
N GLN A 14 -6.49 -49.92 -59.75
CA GLN A 14 -6.58 -48.47 -59.44
C GLN A 14 -6.77 -48.21 -57.94
N LEU A 15 -7.19 -49.19 -57.17
CA LEU A 15 -7.31 -49.05 -55.71
C LEU A 15 -6.01 -49.31 -54.97
N ALA A 16 -5.00 -49.88 -55.58
CA ALA A 16 -3.69 -50.13 -54.96
C ALA A 16 -2.68 -48.98 -55.09
N SER A 17 -3.02 -47.88 -55.82
CA SER A 17 -2.09 -46.78 -56.01
C SER A 17 -2.33 -45.58 -55.07
N CYS A 18 -3.25 -45.71 -54.10
CA CYS A 18 -3.41 -44.71 -53.02
C CYS A 18 -2.81 -45.19 -51.68
N SER A 19 -1.69 -45.92 -51.74
CA SER A 19 -0.87 -46.03 -50.55
C SER A 19 -0.01 -44.82 -50.41
N SER A 20 -0.58 -43.84 -49.70
CA SER A 20 0.09 -42.85 -48.83
C SER A 20 1.61 -42.82 -48.96
N MET A 21 2.12 -41.89 -49.69
CA MET A 21 3.36 -41.22 -49.27
C MET A 21 3.02 -40.52 -47.92
N GLN A 22 3.04 -41.24 -46.83
CA GLN A 22 3.36 -40.64 -45.55
C GLN A 22 4.81 -40.16 -45.68
N GLN A 23 4.99 -38.90 -46.08
CA GLN A 23 6.22 -38.24 -45.78
C GLN A 23 6.44 -38.39 -44.28
N PRO A 24 7.63 -38.87 -43.83
CA PRO A 24 7.95 -38.83 -42.44
C PRO A 24 7.74 -37.35 -42.02
N VAL A 25 6.80 -37.14 -41.12
CA VAL A 25 6.69 -35.91 -40.37
C VAL A 25 8.08 -35.75 -39.73
N ARG A 26 8.95 -34.95 -40.39
CA ARG A 26 10.11 -34.45 -39.68
C ARG A 26 9.50 -33.66 -38.57
N ASP A 27 9.52 -34.25 -37.35
CA ASP A 27 9.44 -33.47 -36.12
C ASP A 27 10.57 -32.45 -36.22
N THR A 28 10.29 -31.35 -36.87
CA THR A 28 11.12 -30.16 -36.73
C THR A 28 10.89 -29.77 -35.29
N TYR A 29 11.79 -30.26 -34.41
CA TYR A 29 11.96 -29.76 -33.08
C TYR A 29 12.34 -28.27 -33.25
N THR A 30 11.31 -27.45 -33.40
CA THR A 30 11.46 -26.02 -33.22
C THR A 30 11.60 -25.84 -31.72
N PRO A 31 12.77 -25.47 -31.21
CA PRO A 31 12.91 -25.17 -29.80
C PRO A 31 11.84 -24.11 -29.52
N THR A 32 10.85 -24.49 -28.72
CA THR A 32 9.80 -23.56 -28.27
C THR A 32 10.49 -22.54 -27.38
N TYR A 33 10.84 -21.41 -27.97
CA TYR A 33 11.39 -20.28 -27.24
C TYR A 33 10.34 -19.85 -26.20
N THR A 34 10.63 -20.07 -24.92
CA THR A 34 9.80 -19.59 -23.85
C THR A 34 10.24 -18.15 -23.54
N PRO A 35 9.40 -17.16 -23.82
CA PRO A 35 9.75 -15.76 -23.54
C PRO A 35 9.96 -15.53 -22.06
N THR A 36 10.74 -14.51 -21.72
CA THR A 36 11.05 -14.16 -20.33
C THR A 36 10.60 -12.73 -20.04
N ILE A 37 9.91 -12.54 -18.94
CA ILE A 37 9.65 -11.25 -18.33
C ILE A 37 10.78 -10.96 -17.33
N ASN A 38 11.57 -9.93 -17.60
CA ASN A 38 12.67 -9.52 -16.74
C ASN A 38 12.21 -8.42 -15.78
N LEU A 39 12.03 -8.77 -14.52
CA LEU A 39 11.62 -7.81 -13.49
C LEU A 39 12.82 -6.96 -13.07
N ALA A 40 12.64 -5.64 -13.09
CA ALA A 40 13.66 -4.68 -12.72
C ALA A 40 13.05 -3.43 -12.08
N LEU A 41 13.74 -2.86 -11.10
CA LEU A 41 13.41 -1.53 -10.59
C LEU A 41 13.95 -0.49 -11.58
N VAL A 42 13.07 0.03 -12.43
CA VAL A 42 13.43 0.94 -13.54
C VAL A 42 13.63 2.39 -13.11
N LYS A 43 13.30 2.71 -11.86
CA LYS A 43 13.48 4.04 -11.28
C LYS A 43 13.80 3.90 -9.78
N ASP A 44 14.87 4.53 -9.33
CA ASP A 44 15.19 4.63 -7.91
C ASP A 44 14.41 5.77 -7.25
N ALA A 45 14.21 5.65 -5.93
CA ALA A 45 13.64 6.72 -5.12
C ALA A 45 14.56 7.94 -5.05
N GLN A 46 14.00 9.07 -4.65
CA GLN A 46 14.78 10.23 -4.20
C GLN A 46 14.92 10.18 -2.68
N ALA A 47 16.02 10.77 -2.16
CA ALA A 47 16.20 10.88 -0.73
C ALA A 47 15.05 11.66 -0.08
N ASN A 48 14.49 11.12 0.99
CA ASN A 48 13.39 11.72 1.71
C ASN A 48 13.92 12.47 2.93
N LYS A 49 13.78 13.80 2.94
CA LYS A 49 14.26 14.68 4.00
C LYS A 49 13.59 14.46 5.38
N TYR A 50 12.47 13.77 5.41
CA TYR A 50 11.73 13.50 6.65
C TYR A 50 12.11 12.16 7.29
N VAL A 51 12.91 11.34 6.61
CA VAL A 51 13.37 10.07 7.18
C VAL A 51 14.44 10.31 8.22
N ASN A 52 14.22 9.79 9.42
CA ASN A 52 15.20 9.79 10.51
C ASN A 52 15.88 8.41 10.59
N LEU A 53 17.21 8.41 10.71
CA LEU A 53 18.03 7.20 10.81
C LEU A 53 18.07 6.60 12.23
N ASP A 54 17.48 7.26 13.22
CA ASP A 54 17.55 6.85 14.62
C ASP A 54 16.71 5.60 14.92
N TYR A 55 15.91 5.15 13.99
CA TYR A 55 15.09 3.92 14.14
C TYR A 55 15.33 2.94 13.00
N GLY A 56 15.26 1.66 13.36
CA GLY A 56 15.37 0.55 12.40
C GLY A 56 14.00 0.07 11.92
N ILE A 57 13.90 -0.25 10.62
CA ILE A 57 12.68 -0.81 10.02
C ILE A 57 12.96 -2.19 9.46
N LYS A 58 12.15 -3.17 9.85
CA LYS A 58 12.10 -4.47 9.21
C LYS A 58 11.01 -4.47 8.14
N VAL A 59 11.32 -4.95 6.95
CA VAL A 59 10.35 -5.13 5.86
C VAL A 59 9.94 -6.59 5.79
N ASN A 60 8.65 -6.86 5.87
CA ASN A 60 8.06 -8.19 5.67
C ASN A 60 7.05 -8.13 4.53
N ILE A 61 7.24 -9.01 3.53
CA ILE A 61 6.35 -9.05 2.36
C ILE A 61 5.69 -10.42 2.31
N SER A 62 4.37 -10.41 2.19
CA SER A 62 3.53 -11.60 2.06
C SER A 62 2.90 -11.67 0.67
N ASP A 63 2.88 -12.86 0.08
CA ASP A 63 2.17 -13.13 -1.16
C ASP A 63 0.71 -13.48 -0.86
N ASN A 64 -0.16 -12.53 -1.09
CA ASN A 64 -1.61 -12.66 -0.93
C ASN A 64 -2.36 -12.56 -2.28
N ARG A 65 -1.63 -12.80 -3.38
CA ARG A 65 -2.25 -12.95 -4.70
C ARG A 65 -3.14 -14.19 -4.72
N ALA A 66 -4.21 -14.17 -5.50
CA ALA A 66 -5.03 -15.36 -5.71
C ALA A 66 -4.14 -16.51 -6.23
N TYR A 67 -4.41 -17.76 -5.79
CA TYR A 67 -3.56 -18.91 -6.05
C TYR A 67 -3.25 -19.13 -7.55
N ASP A 68 -4.23 -18.92 -8.41
CA ASP A 68 -4.09 -19.00 -9.87
C ASP A 68 -3.21 -17.86 -10.43
N ARG A 69 -3.12 -16.73 -9.74
CA ARG A 69 -2.33 -15.54 -10.11
C ARG A 69 -0.95 -15.51 -9.47
N ALA A 70 -0.73 -16.26 -8.39
CA ALA A 70 0.58 -16.34 -7.75
C ALA A 70 1.61 -17.06 -8.63
N SER A 71 1.19 -18.07 -9.39
CA SER A 71 2.05 -18.87 -10.27
C SER A 71 2.27 -18.25 -11.65
N ARG A 72 1.46 -17.26 -12.05
CA ARG A 72 1.47 -16.67 -13.41
C ARG A 72 1.18 -15.18 -13.34
N ILE A 73 1.90 -14.41 -14.15
CA ILE A 73 1.72 -12.96 -14.20
C ILE A 73 1.26 -12.46 -15.57
N VAL A 74 1.30 -13.28 -16.62
CA VAL A 74 0.95 -12.88 -17.99
C VAL A 74 -0.36 -13.52 -18.41
N TYR A 75 -1.29 -12.68 -18.87
CA TYR A 75 -2.58 -13.07 -19.40
C TYR A 75 -2.81 -12.42 -20.76
N LYS A 76 -3.37 -13.18 -21.73
CA LYS A 76 -3.75 -12.67 -23.04
C LYS A 76 -5.25 -12.85 -23.25
N HIS A 77 -5.88 -11.82 -23.79
CA HIS A 77 -7.28 -11.81 -24.17
C HIS A 77 -7.38 -11.56 -25.66
N ASP A 78 -7.48 -12.66 -26.43
CA ASP A 78 -7.62 -12.62 -27.89
C ASP A 78 -9.04 -13.06 -28.25
N ASN A 79 -9.80 -12.22 -28.94
CA ASN A 79 -11.09 -12.51 -29.58
C ASN A 79 -12.03 -13.40 -28.75
N TYR A 80 -12.28 -13.01 -27.50
CA TYR A 80 -13.15 -13.70 -26.54
C TYR A 80 -12.52 -14.88 -25.78
N LEU A 81 -11.28 -15.24 -26.02
CA LEU A 81 -10.58 -16.26 -25.29
C LEU A 81 -9.53 -15.64 -24.37
N THR A 82 -9.53 -16.07 -23.13
CA THR A 82 -8.45 -15.76 -22.19
C THR A 82 -7.44 -16.88 -22.23
N SER A 83 -6.20 -16.56 -22.58
CA SER A 83 -5.09 -17.50 -22.55
C SER A 83 -4.04 -17.06 -21.54
N THR A 84 -3.34 -18.06 -20.99
CA THR A 84 -2.22 -17.82 -20.08
C THR A 84 -0.99 -18.45 -20.72
N PRO A 85 -0.19 -17.67 -21.45
CA PRO A 85 0.98 -18.20 -22.12
C PRO A 85 2.00 -18.69 -21.09
N THR A 86 2.78 -19.69 -21.46
CA THR A 86 3.95 -20.08 -20.68
C THR A 86 5.04 -19.05 -20.91
N VAL A 87 5.44 -18.36 -19.84
CA VAL A 87 6.54 -17.38 -19.83
C VAL A 87 7.41 -17.61 -18.60
N ASN A 88 8.70 -17.41 -18.74
CA ASN A 88 9.60 -17.33 -17.60
C ASN A 88 9.49 -15.94 -16.96
N VAL A 89 9.63 -15.89 -15.64
CA VAL A 89 9.67 -14.63 -14.88
C VAL A 89 10.97 -14.62 -14.08
N TYR A 90 11.81 -13.62 -14.30
CA TYR A 90 13.09 -13.51 -13.63
C TYR A 90 13.38 -12.07 -13.18
N PRO A 91 13.86 -11.87 -11.95
CA PRO A 91 13.82 -12.84 -10.85
C PRO A 91 12.38 -13.23 -10.47
N GLU A 92 12.22 -14.17 -9.56
CA GLU A 92 10.91 -14.56 -9.01
C GLU A 92 10.23 -13.35 -8.34
N VAL A 93 8.88 -13.23 -8.49
CA VAL A 93 8.13 -12.03 -8.13
C VAL A 93 8.34 -11.59 -6.68
N MET A 94 8.26 -12.52 -5.72
CA MET A 94 8.38 -12.17 -4.30
C MET A 94 9.82 -11.76 -3.95
N SER A 95 10.81 -12.41 -4.54
CA SER A 95 12.20 -12.02 -4.42
C SER A 95 12.45 -10.63 -5.00
N PHE A 96 11.91 -10.37 -6.19
CA PHE A 96 12.01 -9.06 -6.84
C PHE A 96 11.36 -7.95 -5.98
N VAL A 97 10.11 -8.13 -5.56
CA VAL A 97 9.39 -7.15 -4.75
C VAL A 97 10.13 -6.89 -3.44
N GLY A 98 10.64 -7.95 -2.79
CA GLY A 98 11.38 -7.84 -1.53
C GLY A 98 12.66 -7.03 -1.65
N GLU A 99 13.50 -7.35 -2.62
CA GLU A 99 14.78 -6.69 -2.78
C GLU A 99 14.65 -5.27 -3.35
N SER A 100 13.76 -5.07 -4.30
CA SER A 100 13.52 -3.75 -4.89
C SER A 100 12.86 -2.78 -3.91
N MET A 101 11.92 -3.22 -3.07
CA MET A 101 11.34 -2.41 -2.00
C MET A 101 12.40 -1.97 -1.00
N LYS A 102 13.22 -2.90 -0.52
CA LYS A 102 14.33 -2.58 0.39
C LYS A 102 15.33 -1.60 -0.24
N ARG A 103 15.68 -1.80 -1.51
CA ARG A 103 16.55 -0.88 -2.26
C ARG A 103 15.92 0.50 -2.34
N TYR A 104 14.64 0.59 -2.70
CA TYR A 104 13.89 1.84 -2.82
C TYR A 104 13.89 2.60 -1.49
N MET A 105 13.60 1.92 -0.38
CA MET A 105 13.60 2.51 0.96
C MET A 105 15.00 2.96 1.42
N ARG A 106 16.06 2.17 1.15
CA ARG A 106 17.44 2.60 1.48
C ARG A 106 17.82 3.86 0.72
N THR A 107 17.43 3.99 -0.55
CA THR A 107 17.69 5.20 -1.33
C THR A 107 16.96 6.41 -0.75
N MET A 108 15.80 6.22 -0.13
CA MET A 108 15.09 7.28 0.60
C MET A 108 15.75 7.64 1.94
N GLY A 109 16.65 6.80 2.45
CA GLY A 109 17.35 7.02 3.71
C GLY A 109 16.84 6.18 4.88
N TYR A 110 15.91 5.24 4.66
CA TYR A 110 15.46 4.33 5.74
C TYR A 110 16.57 3.38 6.17
N ASN A 111 16.69 3.17 7.49
CA ASN A 111 17.61 2.23 8.06
C ASN A 111 16.98 0.82 8.11
N LEU A 112 17.54 -0.09 7.30
CA LEU A 112 17.04 -1.46 7.17
C LEU A 112 18.08 -2.51 7.63
N ASP A 113 19.15 -2.08 8.33
CA ASP A 113 20.24 -2.97 8.72
C ASP A 113 19.79 -3.89 9.87
N ALA A 114 20.12 -5.17 9.71
CA ALA A 114 19.70 -6.22 10.64
C ALA A 114 20.35 -6.15 12.04
N ASP A 115 21.46 -5.41 12.16
CA ASP A 115 22.24 -5.30 13.39
C ASP A 115 21.72 -4.21 14.36
N ILE A 116 20.77 -3.41 13.91
CA ILE A 116 20.12 -2.40 14.74
C ILE A 116 18.80 -2.96 15.28
N ALA A 117 18.50 -2.68 16.54
CA ALA A 117 17.20 -3.00 17.10
C ALA A 117 16.09 -2.46 16.17
N THR A 118 15.27 -3.35 15.66
CA THR A 118 14.18 -2.94 14.76
C THR A 118 13.04 -2.38 15.59
N ASP A 119 12.75 -1.09 15.42
CA ASP A 119 11.70 -0.41 16.17
C ASP A 119 10.34 -0.57 15.48
N TYR A 120 10.37 -0.81 14.16
CA TYR A 120 9.17 -0.88 13.34
C TYR A 120 9.19 -2.05 12.37
N LEU A 121 7.99 -2.52 12.03
CA LEU A 121 7.74 -3.52 11.00
C LEU A 121 6.87 -2.90 9.90
N LEU A 122 7.42 -2.75 8.69
CA LEU A 122 6.64 -2.49 7.49
C LEU A 122 6.13 -3.83 6.95
N ALA A 123 4.84 -4.05 7.04
CA ALA A 123 4.16 -5.22 6.47
C ALA A 123 3.55 -4.84 5.11
N VAL A 124 3.96 -5.56 4.07
CA VAL A 124 3.47 -5.39 2.71
C VAL A 124 2.77 -6.66 2.27
N SER A 125 1.52 -6.55 1.86
CA SER A 125 0.71 -7.65 1.35
C SER A 125 0.51 -7.47 -0.15
N LEU A 126 1.19 -8.28 -0.97
CA LEU A 126 1.05 -8.25 -2.43
C LEU A 126 -0.27 -8.92 -2.83
N LYS A 127 -1.22 -8.15 -3.38
CA LYS A 127 -2.55 -8.62 -3.79
C LYS A 127 -2.66 -8.91 -5.28
N GLU A 128 -1.93 -8.16 -6.09
CA GLU A 128 -1.93 -8.33 -7.53
C GLU A 128 -0.58 -7.93 -8.14
N PHE A 129 -0.12 -8.71 -9.10
CA PHE A 129 1.10 -8.43 -9.87
C PHE A 129 0.93 -9.10 -11.25
N ASN A 130 0.30 -8.39 -12.17
CA ASN A 130 -0.11 -8.95 -13.45
C ASN A 130 0.22 -8.03 -14.62
N VAL A 131 0.45 -8.64 -15.78
CA VAL A 131 0.46 -7.98 -17.06
C VAL A 131 -0.55 -8.65 -17.99
N ASN A 132 -1.40 -7.86 -18.61
CA ASN A 132 -2.48 -8.31 -19.44
C ASN A 132 -2.31 -7.76 -20.86
N TYR A 133 -2.54 -8.59 -21.86
CA TYR A 133 -2.64 -8.18 -23.25
C TYR A 133 -4.09 -8.21 -23.69
N LEU A 134 -4.55 -7.14 -24.32
CA LEU A 134 -5.85 -7.09 -24.99
C LEU A 134 -5.65 -6.73 -26.45
N SER A 135 -6.12 -7.60 -27.34
CA SER A 135 -6.01 -7.41 -28.79
C SER A 135 -6.63 -6.07 -29.22
N GLY A 136 -5.88 -5.31 -30.03
CA GLY A 136 -6.27 -3.96 -30.48
C GLY A 136 -6.01 -2.82 -29.48
N ILE A 137 -5.65 -3.12 -28.23
CA ILE A 137 -5.32 -2.12 -27.19
C ILE A 137 -3.85 -2.18 -26.83
N GLY A 138 -3.30 -3.38 -26.59
CA GLY A 138 -1.91 -3.60 -26.19
C GLY A 138 -1.78 -4.20 -24.78
N TRP A 139 -0.65 -3.91 -24.14
CA TRP A 139 -0.29 -4.41 -22.81
C TRP A 139 -0.69 -3.46 -21.69
N SER A 140 -1.19 -4.01 -20.60
CA SER A 140 -1.48 -3.27 -19.38
C SER A 140 -0.93 -4.02 -18.16
N GLY A 141 -0.21 -3.31 -17.28
CA GLY A 141 0.32 -3.80 -16.02
C GLY A 141 -0.48 -3.26 -14.85
N ILE A 142 -0.65 -4.10 -13.83
CA ILE A 142 -1.25 -3.72 -12.57
C ILE A 142 -0.48 -4.36 -11.42
N VAL A 143 -0.15 -3.54 -10.43
CA VAL A 143 0.41 -3.98 -9.15
C VAL A 143 -0.46 -3.41 -8.03
N ASN A 144 -0.97 -4.27 -7.17
CA ASN A 144 -1.76 -3.88 -6.01
C ASN A 144 -1.10 -4.42 -4.74
N MET A 145 -0.86 -3.53 -3.78
CA MET A 145 -0.25 -3.84 -2.49
C MET A 145 -1.05 -3.18 -1.37
N GLU A 146 -1.13 -3.84 -0.23
CA GLU A 146 -1.57 -3.22 1.03
C GLU A 146 -0.36 -3.03 1.93
N ILE A 147 -0.32 -1.88 2.60
CA ILE A 147 0.80 -1.49 3.45
C ILE A 147 0.30 -1.15 4.84
N GLU A 148 0.98 -1.66 5.84
CA GLU A 148 0.76 -1.40 7.26
C GLU A 148 2.11 -1.23 7.95
N VAL A 149 2.18 -0.39 8.98
CA VAL A 149 3.37 -0.26 9.81
C VAL A 149 3.00 -0.52 11.27
N TYR A 150 3.79 -1.36 11.92
CA TYR A 150 3.63 -1.75 13.32
C TYR A 150 4.86 -1.33 14.14
N ASP A 151 4.65 -1.02 15.41
CA ASP A 151 5.73 -0.86 16.39
C ASP A 151 6.21 -2.21 16.95
N ASN A 152 7.20 -2.18 17.85
CA ASN A 152 7.73 -3.35 18.56
C ASN A 152 6.69 -4.09 19.40
N ASN A 153 5.62 -3.41 19.82
CA ASN A 153 4.52 -3.99 20.59
C ASN A 153 3.44 -4.58 19.69
N ARG A 154 3.65 -4.60 18.37
CA ARG A 154 2.69 -4.98 17.34
C ARG A 154 1.45 -4.08 17.32
N GLN A 155 1.58 -2.85 17.75
CA GLN A 155 0.52 -1.85 17.59
C GLN A 155 0.63 -1.21 16.22
N LEU A 156 -0.51 -1.03 15.58
CA LEU A 156 -0.60 -0.41 14.26
C LEU A 156 -0.26 1.08 14.38
N VAL A 157 0.85 1.50 13.77
CA VAL A 157 1.33 2.89 13.74
C VAL A 157 0.82 3.61 12.51
N TYR A 158 0.82 2.93 11.38
CA TYR A 158 0.32 3.45 10.10
C TYR A 158 -0.79 2.51 9.59
N PRO A 159 -2.01 3.02 9.33
CA PRO A 159 -3.15 2.19 8.99
C PRO A 159 -2.98 1.52 7.63
N ASN A 160 -3.76 0.45 7.41
CA ASN A 160 -3.81 -0.25 6.13
C ASN A 160 -4.17 0.72 4.99
N VAL A 161 -3.28 0.80 4.00
CA VAL A 161 -3.50 1.58 2.78
C VAL A 161 -3.31 0.67 1.58
N SER A 162 -4.31 0.66 0.69
CA SER A 162 -4.23 -0.05 -0.58
C SER A 162 -3.61 0.86 -1.64
N ILE A 163 -2.57 0.38 -2.29
CA ILE A 163 -1.77 1.07 -3.30
C ILE A 163 -1.90 0.34 -4.63
N VAL A 164 -2.22 1.07 -5.70
CA VAL A 164 -2.42 0.48 -7.02
C VAL A 164 -1.62 1.21 -8.09
N GLY A 165 -0.52 0.62 -8.52
CA GLY A 165 0.24 1.10 -9.67
C GLY A 165 -0.27 0.50 -10.98
N ARG A 166 -0.35 1.32 -12.02
CA ARG A 166 -0.81 0.93 -13.36
C ARG A 166 0.11 1.48 -14.45
N SER A 167 0.21 0.73 -15.54
CA SER A 167 0.89 1.19 -16.75
C SER A 167 0.27 0.55 -17.97
N ASN A 168 0.23 1.27 -19.10
CA ASN A 168 -0.31 0.75 -20.35
C ASN A 168 0.60 1.16 -21.51
N ARG A 169 0.79 0.24 -22.46
CA ARG A 169 1.50 0.54 -23.72
C ARG A 169 0.87 -0.22 -24.89
N PRO A 170 0.74 0.42 -26.09
CA PRO A 170 0.39 -0.30 -27.30
C PRO A 170 1.52 -1.27 -27.67
N GLY A 171 1.18 -2.36 -28.34
CA GLY A 171 2.14 -3.37 -28.80
C GLY A 171 1.43 -4.61 -29.30
N SER A 172 2.17 -5.53 -29.92
CA SER A 172 1.64 -6.83 -30.31
C SER A 172 1.64 -7.81 -29.12
N GLY A 173 0.79 -8.82 -29.15
CA GLY A 173 0.72 -9.83 -28.11
C GLY A 173 1.99 -10.67 -27.95
N ASP A 174 2.90 -10.64 -28.90
CA ASP A 174 4.17 -11.35 -28.86
C ASP A 174 5.35 -10.46 -28.47
N ASP A 175 5.09 -9.17 -28.20
CA ASP A 175 6.10 -8.21 -27.71
C ASP A 175 6.22 -8.28 -26.18
N TYR A 176 6.96 -9.26 -25.69
CA TYR A 176 7.21 -9.46 -24.28
C TYR A 176 8.19 -8.42 -23.68
N ASN A 177 8.90 -7.66 -24.50
CA ASN A 177 9.69 -6.52 -24.01
C ASN A 177 8.75 -5.41 -23.56
N THR A 178 7.72 -5.10 -24.35
CA THR A 178 6.67 -4.16 -23.94
C THR A 178 5.93 -4.66 -22.69
N ALA A 179 5.63 -5.96 -22.60
CA ALA A 179 5.04 -6.54 -21.38
C ALA A 179 5.94 -6.35 -20.14
N THR A 180 7.26 -6.55 -20.31
CA THR A 180 8.28 -6.33 -19.27
C THR A 180 8.30 -4.85 -18.83
N ASP A 181 8.36 -3.93 -19.76
CA ASP A 181 8.38 -2.49 -19.47
C ASP A 181 7.12 -2.04 -18.73
N VAL A 182 5.97 -2.57 -19.14
CA VAL A 182 4.67 -2.23 -18.55
C VAL A 182 4.57 -2.68 -17.11
N ILE A 183 4.97 -3.92 -16.77
CA ILE A 183 4.89 -4.40 -15.40
C ILE A 183 5.91 -3.72 -14.48
N ASN A 184 7.13 -3.48 -14.97
CA ASN A 184 8.15 -2.77 -14.21
C ASN A 184 7.74 -1.31 -13.94
N THR A 185 7.13 -0.64 -14.92
CA THR A 185 6.59 0.72 -14.74
C THR A 185 5.40 0.72 -13.78
N ALA A 186 4.49 -0.25 -13.87
CA ALA A 186 3.37 -0.36 -12.94
C ALA A 186 3.85 -0.55 -11.49
N TYR A 187 4.92 -1.33 -11.28
CA TYR A 187 5.50 -1.50 -9.95
C TYR A 187 6.11 -0.20 -9.42
N VAL A 188 6.86 0.54 -10.24
CA VAL A 188 7.40 1.86 -9.82
C VAL A 188 6.28 2.84 -9.51
N ASN A 189 5.23 2.90 -10.33
CA ASN A 189 4.08 3.76 -10.06
C ASN A 189 3.40 3.39 -8.73
N ALA A 190 3.33 2.10 -8.37
CA ALA A 190 2.84 1.68 -7.07
C ALA A 190 3.75 2.18 -5.93
N LEU A 191 5.08 2.10 -6.08
CA LEU A 191 6.02 2.61 -5.08
C LEU A 191 5.93 4.14 -4.91
N GLU A 192 5.71 4.87 -6.00
CA GLU A 192 5.56 6.33 -5.98
C GLU A 192 4.21 6.79 -5.41
N ASP A 193 3.17 5.96 -5.50
CA ASP A 193 1.84 6.25 -4.93
C ASP A 193 1.79 6.04 -3.40
N ILE A 194 2.82 5.43 -2.81
CA ILE A 194 2.97 5.33 -1.35
C ILE A 194 3.30 6.71 -0.78
N ASP A 195 2.51 7.18 0.16
CA ASP A 195 2.80 8.42 0.91
C ASP A 195 3.94 8.20 1.94
N TRP A 196 5.17 8.13 1.41
CA TRP A 196 6.37 7.91 2.21
C TRP A 196 6.63 9.03 3.23
N ASP A 197 6.25 10.25 2.91
CA ASP A 197 6.39 11.40 3.81
C ASP A 197 5.49 11.22 5.03
N ARG A 198 4.29 10.73 4.79
CA ARG A 198 3.35 10.41 5.86
C ARG A 198 3.83 9.25 6.72
N ILE A 199 4.37 8.19 6.11
CA ILE A 199 4.99 7.08 6.85
C ILE A 199 6.14 7.61 7.72
N ALA A 200 7.08 8.38 7.15
CA ALA A 200 8.19 8.95 7.90
C ALA A 200 7.72 9.85 9.06
N PHE A 201 6.69 10.65 8.84
CA PHE A 201 6.08 11.48 9.88
C PHE A 201 5.54 10.64 11.06
N PHE A 202 4.80 9.56 10.77
CA PHE A 202 4.29 8.67 11.81
C PHE A 202 5.41 7.98 12.59
N LEU A 203 6.43 7.50 11.89
CA LEU A 203 7.59 6.85 12.52
C LEU A 203 8.37 7.81 13.40
N ASN A 204 8.60 9.04 12.96
CA ASN A 204 9.27 10.08 13.76
C ASN A 204 8.48 10.40 15.04
N ARG A 205 7.16 10.37 14.97
CA ARG A 205 6.31 10.62 16.15
C ARG A 205 6.32 9.48 17.13
N ALA A 206 6.26 8.26 16.62
CA ALA A 206 6.27 7.07 17.46
C ALA A 206 7.65 6.82 18.10
N SER A 207 8.75 7.18 17.40
CA SER A 207 10.13 7.10 17.93
C SER A 207 10.50 8.27 18.82
N SER A 208 9.82 9.40 18.71
CA SER A 208 9.99 10.44 19.72
C SER A 208 9.67 9.77 21.05
N PRO A 209 10.62 9.72 22.02
CA PRO A 209 10.29 9.15 23.30
C PRO A 209 9.04 9.88 23.73
N ALA A 210 7.93 9.18 23.79
CA ALA A 210 6.80 9.65 24.55
C ALA A 210 7.47 10.02 25.85
N LEU A 211 7.61 11.34 26.11
CA LEU A 211 8.08 11.79 27.40
C LEU A 211 7.22 10.98 28.35
N GLU A 212 7.84 9.98 29.01
CA GLU A 212 7.15 9.05 29.91
C GLU A 212 6.55 9.88 31.03
N GLY A 213 5.59 10.64 30.71
CA GLY A 213 5.01 11.57 31.58
C GLY A 213 3.73 12.05 30.97
N ASN A 214 2.76 11.34 31.14
CA ASN A 214 1.34 11.69 31.12
C ASN A 214 0.52 10.72 30.24
N LYS A 215 0.63 9.43 30.49
CA LYS A 215 -0.60 8.62 30.58
C LYS A 215 -1.49 9.40 31.52
N GLN A 216 -2.65 9.84 31.03
CA GLN A 216 -3.66 10.46 31.88
C GLN A 216 -3.82 9.57 33.12
N VAL A 217 -3.32 10.04 34.25
CA VAL A 217 -3.42 9.25 35.46
C VAL A 217 -4.81 9.51 36.00
N LYS A 218 -5.64 8.46 35.99
CA LYS A 218 -7.00 8.49 36.46
C LYS A 218 -7.08 9.23 37.83
N GLY A 219 -7.82 10.29 37.87
CA GLY A 219 -8.07 11.05 39.07
C GLY A 219 -9.05 10.28 39.97
N SER A 220 -9.02 10.54 41.22
CA SER A 220 -9.99 9.99 42.19
C SER A 220 -10.56 11.11 43.06
N GLY A 221 -11.88 11.26 43.01
CA GLY A 221 -12.58 12.21 43.91
C GLY A 221 -14.00 12.55 43.45
N ASN A 222 -14.89 12.84 44.42
CA ASN A 222 -16.31 13.12 44.18
C ASN A 222 -16.61 14.45 43.44
N THR A 223 -15.60 15.31 43.25
CA THR A 223 -15.72 16.60 42.59
C THR A 223 -14.99 16.65 41.24
N ALA A 224 -14.36 15.53 40.87
CA ALA A 224 -13.58 15.46 39.65
C ALA A 224 -14.49 15.33 38.42
N LEU A 225 -14.22 16.15 37.40
CA LEU A 225 -14.85 16.06 36.09
C LEU A 225 -14.16 14.98 35.23
N GLU A 226 -13.87 13.84 35.90
CA GLU A 226 -13.26 12.68 35.27
C GLU A 226 -14.30 11.91 34.47
N ASN A 227 -13.85 11.17 33.46
CA ASN A 227 -14.72 10.36 32.61
C ASN A 227 -15.81 11.16 31.85
N GLN A 228 -15.52 12.39 31.47
CA GLN A 228 -16.42 13.15 30.61
C GLN A 228 -16.42 12.58 29.20
N VAL A 229 -17.59 12.22 28.71
CA VAL A 229 -17.77 11.72 27.34
C VAL A 229 -18.00 12.89 26.41
N ILE A 230 -17.12 13.07 25.45
CA ILE A 230 -17.15 14.22 24.50
C ILE A 230 -17.15 13.67 23.09
N ARG A 231 -18.07 14.17 22.28
CA ARG A 231 -18.12 13.87 20.86
C ARG A 231 -17.14 14.77 20.12
N TRP A 232 -16.37 14.18 19.20
CA TRP A 232 -15.45 14.89 18.33
C TRP A 232 -15.96 14.86 16.89
N TYR A 233 -15.99 16.02 16.27
CA TYR A 233 -16.19 16.17 14.84
C TYR A 233 -15.17 17.17 14.30
N ILE A 234 -14.14 16.67 13.63
CA ILE A 234 -13.04 17.47 13.10
C ILE A 234 -12.93 17.22 11.61
N ASP A 235 -13.11 18.27 10.81
CA ASP A 235 -12.97 18.23 9.36
C ASP A 235 -11.85 19.16 8.91
N SER A 236 -11.32 18.94 7.70
CA SER A 236 -10.35 19.82 7.06
C SER A 236 -10.59 19.98 5.57
N ASN A 237 -10.08 21.07 5.03
CA ASN A 237 -9.96 21.30 3.59
C ASN A 237 -8.48 21.67 3.29
N PRO A 238 -7.73 20.82 2.54
CA PRO A 238 -8.14 19.51 2.00
C PRO A 238 -8.34 18.45 3.10
N LYS A 239 -9.12 17.41 2.79
CA LYS A 239 -9.34 16.25 3.66
C LYS A 239 -8.08 15.39 3.81
N GLY A 240 -8.09 14.47 4.79
CA GLY A 240 -6.97 13.57 5.04
C GLY A 240 -5.81 14.25 5.76
N ALA A 241 -6.08 15.27 6.57
CA ALA A 241 -5.11 15.86 7.47
C ALA A 241 -5.11 15.12 8.80
N ASP A 242 -3.93 14.94 9.39
CA ASP A 242 -3.74 14.29 10.66
C ASP A 242 -4.21 15.17 11.82
N VAL A 243 -4.96 14.58 12.72
CA VAL A 243 -5.54 15.26 13.89
C VAL A 243 -4.81 14.81 15.14
N THR A 244 -4.30 15.78 15.89
CA THR A 244 -3.70 15.57 17.20
C THR A 244 -4.28 16.53 18.21
N TRP A 245 -4.27 16.14 19.48
CA TRP A 245 -4.71 17.01 20.54
C TRP A 245 -3.84 16.90 21.79
N ARG A 246 -3.89 17.91 22.64
CA ARG A 246 -3.29 17.91 23.97
C ARG A 246 -4.07 18.78 24.94
N VAL A 247 -3.83 18.54 26.23
CA VAL A 247 -4.27 19.42 27.30
C VAL A 247 -3.26 20.53 27.50
N VAL A 248 -3.75 21.77 27.53
CA VAL A 248 -2.97 22.98 27.88
C VAL A 248 -3.65 23.63 29.09
N SER A 249 -2.95 23.69 30.19
CA SER A 249 -3.47 24.19 31.45
C SER A 249 -2.65 25.36 31.98
N SER A 250 -3.30 26.36 32.53
CA SER A 250 -2.71 27.43 33.31
C SER A 250 -2.86 27.25 34.83
N THR A 251 -3.56 26.16 35.25
CA THR A 251 -3.67 25.81 36.69
C THR A 251 -2.62 24.78 37.08
N PRO A 252 -2.03 24.86 38.30
CA PRO A 252 -1.05 23.88 38.74
C PRO A 252 -1.61 22.49 38.98
N ASP A 253 -2.93 22.38 39.20
CA ASP A 253 -3.60 21.12 39.50
C ASP A 253 -3.71 20.19 38.30
N VAL A 254 -3.74 20.75 37.11
CA VAL A 254 -3.86 20.01 35.83
C VAL A 254 -2.58 20.18 35.03
N LYS A 255 -1.92 19.08 34.72
CA LYS A 255 -0.67 19.10 33.94
C LYS A 255 -0.95 19.15 32.42
N ASN A 256 -0.09 19.89 31.71
CA ASN A 256 -0.04 19.83 30.27
C ASN A 256 0.26 18.41 29.81
N THR A 257 -0.39 17.97 28.74
CA THR A 257 -0.09 16.66 28.14
C THR A 257 0.71 16.80 26.86
N ASN A 258 1.31 15.70 26.42
CA ASN A 258 1.87 15.59 25.09
C ASN A 258 0.76 15.57 24.04
N MET A 259 1.16 15.76 22.77
CA MET A 259 0.23 15.61 21.65
C MET A 259 -0.18 14.14 21.51
N ASN A 260 -1.48 13.89 21.47
CA ASN A 260 -2.07 12.58 21.23
C ASN A 260 -2.67 12.57 19.82
N TYR A 261 -2.25 11.62 19.00
CA TYR A 261 -2.83 11.39 17.69
C TYR A 261 -4.15 10.62 17.81
N VAL A 262 -5.16 11.03 17.05
CA VAL A 262 -6.50 10.40 17.08
C VAL A 262 -6.97 9.90 15.73
N GLY A 263 -6.44 10.37 14.62
CA GLY A 263 -6.85 9.95 13.28
C GLY A 263 -6.67 11.04 12.24
N SER A 264 -7.24 10.85 11.07
CA SER A 264 -7.23 11.81 9.96
C SER A 264 -8.62 12.36 9.68
N THR A 265 -8.67 13.58 9.14
CA THR A 265 -9.94 14.24 8.79
C THR A 265 -10.61 13.58 7.56
N PRO A 266 -11.96 13.47 7.52
CA PRO A 266 -12.88 13.81 8.60
C PRO A 266 -12.77 12.81 9.78
N TYR A 267 -12.60 13.33 10.99
CA TYR A 267 -12.53 12.54 12.20
C TYR A 267 -13.82 12.71 13.01
N GLU A 268 -14.51 11.60 13.28
CA GLU A 268 -15.68 11.55 14.14
C GLU A 268 -15.50 10.41 15.15
N SER A 269 -15.54 10.74 16.44
CA SER A 269 -15.41 9.78 17.53
C SER A 269 -16.10 10.28 18.79
N THR A 270 -16.24 9.40 19.74
CA THR A 270 -16.68 9.71 21.09
C THR A 270 -15.59 9.31 22.06
N GLU A 271 -14.94 10.29 22.66
CA GLU A 271 -13.79 10.09 23.55
C GLU A 271 -14.16 10.36 24.98
N THR A 272 -13.57 9.59 25.88
CA THR A 272 -13.68 9.84 27.32
C THR A 272 -12.45 10.60 27.79
N PHE A 273 -12.65 11.82 28.29
CA PHE A 273 -11.59 12.56 28.94
C PHE A 273 -11.44 12.16 30.39
N ASP A 274 -10.26 11.68 30.73
CA ASP A 274 -9.86 11.35 32.10
C ASP A 274 -8.64 12.21 32.46
N ILE A 275 -8.91 13.45 32.87
CA ILE A 275 -7.88 14.45 33.14
C ILE A 275 -7.70 14.57 34.66
N LYS A 276 -6.56 14.06 35.15
CA LYS A 276 -6.24 14.13 36.59
C LYS A 276 -6.17 15.57 37.08
N GLY A 277 -6.82 15.80 38.24
CA GLY A 277 -6.86 17.11 38.88
C GLY A 277 -7.89 18.06 38.29
N LEU A 278 -8.65 17.63 37.26
CA LEU A 278 -9.71 18.42 36.67
C LEU A 278 -10.93 18.47 37.62
N THR A 279 -11.38 19.69 37.91
CA THR A 279 -12.60 19.97 38.65
C THR A 279 -13.42 21.00 37.93
N PHE A 280 -14.69 21.16 38.27
CA PHE A 280 -15.51 22.21 37.68
C PHE A 280 -14.89 23.61 37.89
N ASN A 281 -14.27 23.87 39.05
CA ASN A 281 -13.70 25.16 39.38
C ASN A 281 -12.51 25.53 38.48
N ASN A 282 -11.62 24.58 38.20
CA ASN A 282 -10.42 24.84 37.40
C ASN A 282 -10.59 24.54 35.90
N SER A 283 -11.71 23.97 35.48
CA SER A 283 -11.95 23.60 34.06
C SER A 283 -11.95 24.80 33.11
N GLY A 284 -12.22 26.00 33.62
CA GLY A 284 -12.13 27.24 32.83
C GLY A 284 -10.69 27.64 32.46
N ASP A 285 -9.71 27.18 33.22
CA ASP A 285 -8.28 27.45 33.02
C ASP A 285 -7.56 26.34 32.22
N VAL A 286 -8.33 25.35 31.76
CA VAL A 286 -7.84 24.23 30.98
C VAL A 286 -8.40 24.31 29.57
N GLN A 287 -7.54 24.06 28.60
CA GLN A 287 -7.87 24.09 27.16
C GLN A 287 -7.51 22.75 26.51
N ILE A 288 -8.29 22.36 25.53
CA ILE A 288 -7.95 21.31 24.57
C ILE A 288 -7.37 22.01 23.33
N GLU A 289 -6.10 21.80 23.05
CA GLU A 289 -5.48 22.25 21.80
C GLU A 289 -5.56 21.12 20.78
N VAL A 290 -6.26 21.36 19.68
CA VAL A 290 -6.36 20.47 18.54
C VAL A 290 -5.47 21.01 17.44
N SER A 291 -4.60 20.15 16.89
CA SER A 291 -3.73 20.47 15.76
C SER A 291 -4.15 19.63 14.57
N CYS A 292 -4.16 20.25 13.40
CA CYS A 292 -4.44 19.61 12.14
C CYS A 292 -3.25 19.81 11.21
N GLU A 293 -2.69 18.71 10.74
CA GLU A 293 -1.41 18.66 10.01
C GLU A 293 -1.57 17.89 8.71
N LYS A 294 -1.00 18.39 7.61
CA LYS A 294 -0.96 17.68 6.32
C LYS A 294 0.30 18.06 5.57
N THR A 295 0.96 17.06 4.97
CA THR A 295 2.19 17.28 4.19
C THR A 295 1.99 18.32 3.09
N GLY A 296 2.88 19.32 3.02
CA GLY A 296 2.81 20.44 2.09
C GLY A 296 1.81 21.53 2.48
N TYR A 297 1.33 21.51 3.73
CA TYR A 297 0.42 22.54 4.28
C TYR A 297 0.91 23.02 5.64
N ILE A 298 0.66 24.29 5.93
CA ILE A 298 0.97 24.89 7.22
C ILE A 298 0.08 24.28 8.30
N THR A 299 0.70 23.73 9.35
CA THR A 299 0.00 23.18 10.51
C THR A 299 -0.88 24.23 11.17
N GLN A 300 -2.15 23.89 11.39
CA GLN A 300 -3.09 24.77 12.08
C GLN A 300 -3.48 24.22 13.43
N LYS A 301 -3.67 25.12 14.42
CA LYS A 301 -4.04 24.78 15.78
C LYS A 301 -5.24 25.60 16.21
N LYS A 302 -6.15 24.94 16.95
CA LYS A 302 -7.30 25.59 17.59
C LYS A 302 -7.38 25.16 19.04
N ARG A 303 -7.79 26.08 19.91
CA ARG A 303 -7.95 25.83 21.34
C ARG A 303 -9.40 25.96 21.75
N PHE A 304 -9.83 25.01 22.53
CA PHE A 304 -11.20 24.91 23.05
C PHE A 304 -11.14 24.95 24.58
N ASN A 305 -11.91 25.85 25.19
CA ASN A 305 -12.01 25.89 26.66
C ASN A 305 -12.69 24.62 27.17
N LEU A 306 -12.06 23.92 28.11
CA LEU A 306 -12.54 22.61 28.53
C LEU A 306 -13.88 22.68 29.26
N ARG A 307 -14.19 23.75 30.00
CA ARG A 307 -15.50 23.93 30.63
C ARG A 307 -16.61 24.00 29.57
N GLN A 308 -16.40 24.77 28.51
CA GLN A 308 -17.35 24.87 27.41
C GLN A 308 -17.53 23.54 26.68
N VAL A 309 -16.43 22.83 26.45
CA VAL A 309 -16.44 21.50 25.81
C VAL A 309 -17.25 20.48 26.64
N ILE A 310 -17.08 20.49 27.97
CA ILE A 310 -17.84 19.62 28.88
C ILE A 310 -19.33 19.99 28.90
N GLU A 311 -19.65 21.26 28.89
CA GLU A 311 -21.03 21.74 28.85
C GLU A 311 -21.72 21.38 27.52
N GLN A 312 -21.02 21.57 26.40
CA GLN A 312 -21.53 21.27 25.07
C GLN A 312 -21.49 19.78 24.73
N LYS A 313 -20.65 19.01 25.44
CA LYS A 313 -20.33 17.61 25.17
C LYS A 313 -19.80 17.34 23.76
N GLU A 314 -19.25 18.37 23.13
CA GLU A 314 -18.78 18.29 21.75
C GLU A 314 -17.58 19.21 21.49
N ILE A 315 -16.64 18.72 20.68
CA ILE A 315 -15.63 19.51 19.98
C ILE A 315 -15.91 19.39 18.48
N SER A 316 -16.45 20.45 17.88
CA SER A 316 -16.74 20.48 16.45
C SER A 316 -15.98 21.62 15.79
N THR A 317 -15.20 21.30 14.75
CA THR A 317 -14.44 22.30 14.02
C THR A 317 -14.04 21.86 12.63
N LYS A 318 -13.81 22.86 11.75
CA LYS A 318 -13.22 22.66 10.43
C LYS A 318 -11.94 23.50 10.31
N PHE A 319 -10.89 22.87 9.79
CA PHE A 319 -9.62 23.52 9.45
C PHE A 319 -9.58 23.80 7.94
N ASN A 320 -9.18 24.99 7.55
CA ASN A 320 -8.87 25.33 6.17
C ASN A 320 -7.34 25.46 6.08
N LEU A 321 -6.67 24.39 5.65
CA LEU A 321 -5.23 24.33 5.61
C LEU A 321 -4.70 25.19 4.45
N ILE A 322 -3.61 25.93 4.72
CA ILE A 322 -2.94 26.79 3.77
C ILE A 322 -1.73 26.02 3.23
N LYS A 323 -1.61 25.96 1.92
CA LYS A 323 -0.47 25.29 1.28
C LYS A 323 0.83 26.03 1.62
N GLU A 324 1.89 25.30 1.91
CA GLU A 324 3.24 25.87 2.04
C GLU A 324 3.70 26.34 0.64
N GLU A 325 4.34 27.53 0.58
CA GLU A 325 4.92 28.09 -0.65
C GLU A 325 6.25 27.41 -1.02
#